data_6d1016016b3df6c3719fa84095413fa1
#
_entry.id   6d1016016b3df6c3719fa84095413fa1
#
_cell.length_a   1.000
_cell.length_b   1.000
_cell.length_c   1.000
_cell.angle_alpha   90.00
_cell.angle_beta   90.00
_cell.angle_gamma   90.00
#
_symmetry.space_group_name_H-M   'P 1'
#
loop_
_entity.id
_entity.type
_entity.pdbx_description
1 polymer ?
#
loop_
_entity_poly.entity_id
_entity_poly.type
_entity_poly.pdbx_seq_one_letter_code
_entity_poly.pdbx_strand_id
1 'polypeptide(L)'
;MAFSLQRWRRARIVRRSPLDEALWVETLARYRFLRGLSEAERERLRELVTVFLHDKQIHGAGGLELDCAMRMALAVQACILLLNLPDDWYDGWVEIIVYPDEFVPHVEWQDEFGVVHAGREVHSGEAWLQGPVILSWADIGEDFADGVNVAIHEFAHKLDMLNGDAEGYPPLHAGMDRAAWTRTFTRAYEDFCRRVDAGLETTIDPYAAESPGEFF
;
A
#
# COMPACT_ATOMS: atom_id res chain seq x y z
N MET A 1 -25.76 4.21 14.12
CA MET A 1 -26.46 4.45 12.82
C MET A 1 -25.50 4.61 11.64
N ALA A 2 -24.33 5.23 11.78
CA ALA A 2 -23.34 5.40 10.70
C ALA A 2 -22.82 4.06 10.12
N PHE A 3 -22.52 3.08 10.97
CA PHE A 3 -22.07 1.73 10.56
C PHE A 3 -23.01 0.99 9.62
N SER A 4 -24.32 1.20 9.75
CA SER A 4 -25.33 0.57 8.91
C SER A 4 -25.39 1.18 7.50
N LEU A 5 -25.17 2.49 7.37
CA LEU A 5 -25.21 3.20 6.08
C LEU A 5 -23.98 2.88 5.22
N GLN A 6 -22.79 2.82 5.81
CA GLN A 6 -21.57 2.44 5.10
C GLN A 6 -21.65 1.01 4.56
N ARG A 7 -22.05 0.05 5.40
CA ARG A 7 -22.27 -1.35 4.97
C ARG A 7 -23.29 -1.46 3.83
N TRP A 8 -24.39 -0.73 3.93
CA TRP A 8 -25.40 -0.69 2.86
C TRP A 8 -24.83 -0.09 1.56
N ARG A 9 -24.06 1.02 1.65
CA ARG A 9 -23.39 1.64 0.51
C ARG A 9 -22.44 0.65 -0.18
N ARG A 10 -21.56 -0.01 0.57
CA ARG A 10 -20.60 -1.00 0.06
C ARG A 10 -21.31 -2.18 -0.61
N ALA A 11 -22.29 -2.77 0.03
CA ALA A 11 -23.09 -3.85 -0.56
C ALA A 11 -23.80 -3.41 -1.85
N ARG A 12 -24.20 -2.14 -1.97
CA ARG A 12 -24.76 -1.59 -3.19
C ARG A 12 -23.72 -1.45 -4.29
N ILE A 13 -22.51 -0.98 -3.97
CA ILE A 13 -21.39 -0.86 -4.91
C ILE A 13 -21.05 -2.24 -5.48
N VAL A 14 -20.80 -3.23 -4.63
CA VAL A 14 -20.46 -4.59 -5.02
C VAL A 14 -21.48 -5.19 -5.99
N ARG A 15 -22.78 -4.98 -5.73
CA ARG A 15 -23.83 -5.47 -6.64
C ARG A 15 -23.93 -4.73 -7.98
N ARG A 16 -23.53 -3.46 -8.04
CA ARG A 16 -23.70 -2.62 -9.24
C ARG A 16 -22.48 -2.50 -10.11
N SER A 17 -21.32 -2.81 -9.57
CA SER A 17 -20.04 -2.67 -10.23
C SER A 17 -19.28 -4.01 -10.17
N PRO A 18 -19.81 -5.10 -10.76
CA PRO A 18 -19.13 -6.38 -10.74
C PRO A 18 -17.79 -6.25 -11.46
N LEU A 19 -16.77 -6.90 -10.92
CA LEU A 19 -15.46 -7.01 -11.57
C LEU A 19 -15.58 -7.90 -12.82
N ASP A 20 -14.73 -7.63 -13.82
CA ASP A 20 -14.55 -8.55 -14.94
C ASP A 20 -13.96 -9.87 -14.42
N GLU A 21 -14.68 -10.97 -14.63
CA GLU A 21 -14.32 -12.29 -14.11
C GLU A 21 -13.03 -12.82 -14.70
N ALA A 22 -12.79 -12.57 -15.99
CA ALA A 22 -11.58 -13.04 -16.65
C ALA A 22 -10.34 -12.32 -16.09
N LEU A 23 -10.42 -11.00 -15.95
CA LEU A 23 -9.35 -10.19 -15.36
C LEU A 23 -9.12 -10.54 -13.88
N TRP A 24 -10.19 -10.82 -13.13
CA TRP A 24 -10.09 -11.26 -11.74
C TRP A 24 -9.31 -12.55 -11.60
N VAL A 25 -9.69 -13.58 -12.36
CA VAL A 25 -9.01 -14.88 -12.35
C VAL A 25 -7.57 -14.77 -12.81
N GLU A 26 -7.30 -14.00 -13.86
CA GLU A 26 -5.94 -13.74 -14.36
C GLU A 26 -5.07 -13.06 -13.30
N THR A 27 -5.60 -12.03 -12.64
CA THR A 27 -4.88 -11.29 -11.59
C THR A 27 -4.57 -12.18 -10.39
N LEU A 28 -5.51 -13.02 -9.94
CA LEU A 28 -5.25 -13.98 -8.86
C LEU A 28 -4.18 -15.02 -9.22
N ALA A 29 -4.13 -15.45 -10.49
CA ALA A 29 -3.13 -16.39 -10.95
C ALA A 29 -1.72 -15.78 -11.07
N ARG A 30 -1.66 -14.47 -11.41
CA ARG A 30 -0.43 -13.72 -11.62
C ARG A 30 0.42 -13.62 -10.36
N TYR A 31 -0.18 -13.22 -9.23
CA TYR A 31 0.55 -12.91 -8.00
C TYR A 31 0.64 -14.11 -7.06
N ARG A 32 1.87 -14.52 -6.71
CA ARG A 32 2.13 -15.70 -5.85
C ARG A 32 1.58 -15.56 -4.45
N PHE A 33 1.61 -14.36 -3.89
CA PHE A 33 1.12 -14.08 -2.53
C PHE A 33 -0.40 -14.29 -2.39
N LEU A 34 -1.15 -14.37 -3.49
CA LEU A 34 -2.59 -14.63 -3.48
C LEU A 34 -2.94 -16.13 -3.51
N ARG A 35 -1.97 -17.01 -3.79
CA ARG A 35 -2.25 -18.45 -4.01
C ARG A 35 -2.73 -19.19 -2.77
N GLY A 36 -2.35 -18.72 -1.57
CA GLY A 36 -2.72 -19.32 -0.30
C GLY A 36 -4.10 -18.93 0.23
N LEU A 37 -4.80 -18.01 -0.43
CA LEU A 37 -6.09 -17.51 0.03
C LEU A 37 -7.18 -18.59 -0.08
N SER A 38 -7.94 -18.76 1.01
CA SER A 38 -9.18 -19.53 1.03
C SER A 38 -10.25 -18.88 0.14
N GLU A 39 -11.32 -19.63 -0.17
CA GLU A 39 -12.45 -19.10 -0.93
C GLU A 39 -13.10 -17.87 -0.27
N ALA A 40 -13.25 -17.92 1.05
CA ALA A 40 -13.82 -16.81 1.81
C ALA A 40 -12.92 -15.54 1.78
N GLU A 41 -11.61 -15.72 1.83
CA GLU A 41 -10.66 -14.60 1.71
C GLU A 41 -10.63 -14.02 0.30
N ARG A 42 -10.74 -14.86 -0.73
CA ARG A 42 -10.85 -14.39 -2.13
C ARG A 42 -12.12 -13.59 -2.37
N GLU A 43 -13.25 -14.06 -1.85
CA GLU A 43 -14.52 -13.32 -1.96
C GLU A 43 -14.44 -12.00 -1.19
N ARG A 44 -13.84 -12.02 0.01
CA ARG A 44 -13.60 -10.80 0.79
C ARG A 44 -12.68 -9.83 0.05
N LEU A 45 -11.58 -10.29 -0.54
CA LEU A 45 -10.68 -9.48 -1.35
C LEU A 45 -11.41 -8.89 -2.56
N ARG A 46 -12.26 -9.68 -3.22
CA ARG A 46 -13.08 -9.24 -4.35
C ARG A 46 -14.02 -8.08 -3.99
N GLU A 47 -14.69 -8.17 -2.85
CA GLU A 47 -15.52 -7.08 -2.33
C GLU A 47 -14.70 -5.81 -2.07
N LEU A 48 -13.55 -5.94 -1.42
CA LEU A 48 -12.64 -4.83 -1.13
C LEU A 48 -12.14 -4.15 -2.41
N VAL A 49 -11.68 -4.93 -3.39
CA VAL A 49 -11.21 -4.45 -4.70
C VAL A 49 -12.32 -3.73 -5.45
N THR A 50 -13.55 -4.27 -5.41
CA THR A 50 -14.69 -3.63 -6.06
C THR A 50 -14.96 -2.25 -5.48
N VAL A 51 -14.95 -2.12 -4.15
CA VAL A 51 -15.16 -0.84 -3.46
C VAL A 51 -13.98 0.10 -3.71
N PHE A 52 -12.77 -0.40 -3.66
CA PHE A 52 -11.55 0.37 -3.91
C PHE A 52 -11.57 1.00 -5.32
N LEU A 53 -11.82 0.21 -6.36
CA LEU A 53 -11.91 0.70 -7.73
C LEU A 53 -13.07 1.68 -7.98
N HIS A 54 -14.13 1.60 -7.17
CA HIS A 54 -15.23 2.54 -7.22
C HIS A 54 -14.90 3.87 -6.52
N ASP A 55 -14.19 3.82 -5.39
CA ASP A 55 -13.97 4.97 -4.51
C ASP A 55 -12.66 5.71 -4.78
N LYS A 56 -11.65 5.03 -5.38
CA LYS A 56 -10.34 5.63 -5.67
C LYS A 56 -10.26 6.16 -7.10
N GLN A 57 -9.61 7.29 -7.24
CA GLN A 57 -9.26 7.89 -8.52
C GLN A 57 -7.83 7.48 -8.88
N ILE A 58 -7.68 6.67 -9.90
CA ILE A 58 -6.37 6.16 -10.33
C ILE A 58 -6.03 6.82 -11.66
N HIS A 59 -4.98 7.62 -11.67
CA HIS A 59 -4.54 8.40 -12.83
C HIS A 59 -3.18 7.94 -13.33
N GLY A 60 -3.04 7.79 -14.64
CA GLY A 60 -1.74 7.66 -15.28
C GLY A 60 -1.09 9.03 -15.46
N ALA A 61 0.19 9.13 -15.22
CA ALA A 61 1.03 10.30 -15.46
C ALA A 61 2.14 9.96 -16.45
N GLY A 62 2.91 10.94 -16.89
CA GLY A 62 4.02 10.71 -17.83
C GLY A 62 3.62 10.07 -19.17
N GLY A 63 2.35 10.21 -19.58
CA GLY A 63 1.83 9.59 -20.81
C GLY A 63 1.35 8.15 -20.63
N LEU A 64 1.33 7.60 -19.42
CA LEU A 64 0.81 6.27 -19.16
C LEU A 64 -0.73 6.26 -19.24
N GLU A 65 -1.28 5.41 -20.08
CA GLU A 65 -2.70 5.10 -20.14
C GLU A 65 -2.98 3.81 -19.36
N LEU A 66 -3.74 3.93 -18.27
CA LEU A 66 -4.07 2.79 -17.41
C LEU A 66 -5.26 2.02 -17.97
N ASP A 67 -5.05 0.77 -18.32
CA ASP A 67 -6.11 -0.17 -18.70
C ASP A 67 -6.79 -0.82 -17.46
N CYS A 68 -7.79 -1.65 -17.72
CA CYS A 68 -8.53 -2.34 -16.65
C CYS A 68 -7.67 -3.37 -15.91
N ALA A 69 -6.72 -4.02 -16.58
CA ALA A 69 -5.85 -5.02 -15.97
C ALA A 69 -4.86 -4.35 -15.01
N MET A 70 -4.28 -3.22 -15.40
CA MET A 70 -3.40 -2.41 -14.56
C MET A 70 -4.11 -1.93 -13.29
N ARG A 71 -5.34 -1.42 -13.44
CA ARG A 71 -6.17 -0.98 -12.29
C ARG A 71 -6.51 -2.12 -11.36
N MET A 72 -6.85 -3.29 -11.91
CA MET A 72 -7.13 -4.50 -11.13
C MET A 72 -5.90 -4.98 -10.35
N ALA A 73 -4.75 -5.04 -11.01
CA ALA A 73 -3.48 -5.44 -10.42
C ALA A 73 -3.10 -4.55 -9.22
N LEU A 74 -3.22 -3.24 -9.39
CA LEU A 74 -2.96 -2.27 -8.33
C LEU A 74 -3.96 -2.42 -7.17
N ALA A 75 -5.26 -2.51 -7.48
CA ALA A 75 -6.29 -2.62 -6.46
C ALA A 75 -6.17 -3.90 -5.61
N VAL A 76 -5.75 -5.01 -6.21
CA VAL A 76 -5.52 -6.27 -5.49
C VAL A 76 -4.36 -6.13 -4.51
N GLN A 77 -3.25 -5.51 -4.93
CA GLN A 77 -2.08 -5.26 -4.08
C GLN A 77 -2.39 -4.31 -2.92
N ALA A 78 -3.18 -3.27 -3.16
CA ALA A 78 -3.66 -2.38 -2.10
C ALA A 78 -4.59 -3.10 -1.11
N CYS A 79 -5.54 -3.88 -1.61
CA CYS A 79 -6.61 -4.47 -0.81
C CYS A 79 -6.22 -5.72 -0.04
N ILE A 80 -5.14 -6.41 -0.41
CA ILE A 80 -4.66 -7.58 0.35
C ILE A 80 -4.34 -7.23 1.79
N LEU A 81 -3.84 -6.04 2.04
CA LEU A 81 -3.55 -5.51 3.38
C LEU A 81 -4.81 -5.36 4.24
N LEU A 82 -5.97 -5.15 3.62
CA LEU A 82 -7.25 -4.93 4.31
C LEU A 82 -8.04 -6.21 4.61
N LEU A 83 -7.54 -7.40 4.24
CA LEU A 83 -8.30 -8.65 4.40
C LEU A 83 -8.85 -8.87 5.80
N ASN A 84 -8.03 -8.58 6.81
CA ASN A 84 -8.35 -8.77 8.22
C ASN A 84 -8.42 -7.43 8.99
N LEU A 85 -8.47 -6.31 8.27
CA LEU A 85 -8.54 -4.97 8.85
C LEU A 85 -9.95 -4.37 8.66
N PRO A 86 -10.29 -3.30 9.41
CA PRO A 86 -11.52 -2.55 9.19
C PRO A 86 -11.59 -1.98 7.76
N ASP A 87 -12.77 -2.04 7.17
CA ASP A 87 -13.01 -1.64 5.77
C ASP A 87 -12.78 -0.15 5.50
N ASP A 88 -12.84 0.68 6.53
CA ASP A 88 -12.75 2.15 6.47
C ASP A 88 -11.33 2.68 6.59
N TRP A 89 -10.34 1.82 6.72
CA TRP A 89 -8.95 2.27 6.89
C TRP A 89 -8.37 2.99 5.66
N TYR A 90 -8.98 2.83 4.50
CA TYR A 90 -8.61 3.60 3.30
C TYR A 90 -9.58 4.74 2.97
N ASP A 91 -10.53 5.09 3.84
CA ASP A 91 -11.53 6.14 3.54
C ASP A 91 -10.93 7.57 3.54
N GLY A 92 -9.80 7.80 4.20
CA GLY A 92 -9.22 9.13 4.42
C GLY A 92 -8.54 9.80 3.21
N TRP A 93 -8.39 9.10 2.08
CA TRP A 93 -7.71 9.59 0.88
C TRP A 93 -8.34 9.03 -0.39
N VAL A 94 -8.07 9.63 -1.56
CA VAL A 94 -8.79 9.29 -2.79
C VAL A 94 -7.88 8.99 -3.98
N GLU A 95 -6.73 9.65 -4.10
CA GLU A 95 -5.98 9.73 -5.34
C GLU A 95 -4.76 8.79 -5.38
N ILE A 96 -4.56 8.18 -6.54
CA ILE A 96 -3.38 7.36 -6.87
C ILE A 96 -2.87 7.83 -8.23
N ILE A 97 -1.58 8.12 -8.31
CA ILE A 97 -0.91 8.55 -9.54
C ILE A 97 0.11 7.48 -9.92
N VAL A 98 0.03 6.99 -11.15
CA VAL A 98 0.92 5.94 -11.64
C VAL A 98 1.73 6.47 -12.81
N TYR A 99 3.05 6.46 -12.67
CA TYR A 99 4.00 6.77 -13.73
C TYR A 99 4.41 5.49 -14.49
N PRO A 100 4.87 5.60 -15.75
CA PRO A 100 5.31 4.42 -16.51
C PRO A 100 6.55 3.77 -15.92
N ASP A 101 7.44 4.57 -15.35
CA ASP A 101 8.78 4.21 -14.85
C ASP A 101 9.08 4.98 -13.57
N GLU A 102 10.27 4.77 -12.98
CA GLU A 102 10.74 5.55 -11.85
C GLU A 102 10.52 7.05 -12.08
N PHE A 103 10.11 7.76 -11.06
CA PHE A 103 9.83 9.19 -11.14
C PHE A 103 10.72 9.96 -10.19
N VAL A 104 11.00 11.19 -10.57
CA VAL A 104 11.73 12.15 -9.72
C VAL A 104 10.73 13.18 -9.24
N PRO A 105 10.22 13.08 -8.01
CA PRO A 105 9.36 14.11 -7.47
C PRO A 105 10.14 15.44 -7.42
N HIS A 106 9.55 16.50 -7.93
CA HIS A 106 10.04 17.84 -7.68
C HIS A 106 9.59 18.24 -6.28
N VAL A 107 10.33 17.81 -5.25
CA VAL A 107 10.08 18.25 -3.89
C VAL A 107 10.83 19.58 -3.69
N GLU A 108 10.09 20.69 -3.73
CA GLU A 108 10.58 21.95 -3.21
C GLU A 108 10.17 22.04 -1.74
N TRP A 109 11.12 21.98 -0.83
CA TRP A 109 10.90 22.25 0.58
C TRP A 109 11.70 23.47 1.02
N GLN A 110 11.08 24.30 1.86
CA GLN A 110 11.68 25.51 2.39
C GLN A 110 12.14 25.24 3.84
N ASP A 111 13.41 25.45 4.11
CA ASP A 111 13.93 25.34 5.46
C ASP A 111 13.51 26.53 6.36
N GLU A 112 13.84 26.44 7.64
CA GLU A 112 13.55 27.48 8.63
C GLU A 112 14.21 28.84 8.35
N PHE A 113 15.15 28.89 7.41
CA PHE A 113 15.84 30.10 6.95
C PHE A 113 15.24 30.65 5.66
N GLY A 114 14.20 30.02 5.12
CA GLY A 114 13.52 30.43 3.89
C GLY A 114 14.24 30.03 2.60
N VAL A 115 15.24 29.14 2.68
CA VAL A 115 15.94 28.60 1.50
C VAL A 115 15.12 27.48 0.91
N VAL A 116 14.80 27.61 -0.38
CA VAL A 116 14.12 26.56 -1.14
C VAL A 116 15.18 25.53 -1.57
N HIS A 117 15.05 24.31 -1.08
CA HIS A 117 15.83 23.17 -1.49
C HIS A 117 15.02 22.39 -2.54
N ALA A 118 15.62 22.14 -3.70
CA ALA A 118 15.09 21.24 -4.71
C ALA A 118 15.88 19.92 -4.61
N GLY A 119 15.28 18.91 -3.99
CA GLY A 119 15.80 17.54 -3.98
C GLY A 119 15.36 16.81 -5.25
N ARG A 120 16.27 16.05 -5.87
CA ARG A 120 15.97 15.08 -6.93
C ARG A 120 16.39 13.71 -6.39
N GLU A 121 15.45 13.01 -5.79
CA GLU A 121 15.61 11.60 -5.47
C GLU A 121 14.74 10.79 -6.42
N VAL A 122 15.28 9.68 -6.92
CA VAL A 122 14.53 8.76 -7.78
C VAL A 122 13.69 7.89 -6.87
N HIS A 123 12.37 7.90 -7.05
CA HIS A 123 11.45 7.12 -6.25
C HIS A 123 10.67 6.13 -7.12
N SER A 124 10.50 4.92 -6.61
CA SER A 124 9.60 3.90 -7.17
C SER A 124 8.18 4.00 -6.58
N GLY A 125 8.06 4.63 -5.41
CA GLY A 125 6.79 4.89 -4.72
C GLY A 125 6.89 6.04 -3.74
N GLU A 126 5.77 6.62 -3.36
CA GLU A 126 5.64 7.64 -2.33
C GLU A 126 4.18 7.71 -1.83
N ALA A 127 3.98 7.71 -0.52
CA ALA A 127 2.69 7.87 0.11
C ALA A 127 2.67 9.08 1.06
N TRP A 128 1.72 9.96 0.88
CA TRP A 128 1.56 11.17 1.69
C TRP A 128 0.34 11.03 2.62
N LEU A 129 0.43 11.52 3.85
CA LEU A 129 -0.62 11.38 4.87
C LEU A 129 -2.03 11.70 4.33
N GLN A 130 -2.21 12.85 3.69
CA GLN A 130 -3.48 13.27 3.09
C GLN A 130 -3.41 13.43 1.56
N GLY A 131 -2.26 13.13 0.96
CA GLY A 131 -2.00 13.25 -0.46
C GLY A 131 -2.21 11.95 -1.24
N PRO A 132 -1.87 11.96 -2.54
CA PRO A 132 -1.92 10.77 -3.38
C PRO A 132 -0.92 9.71 -2.92
N VAL A 133 -1.17 8.47 -3.35
CA VAL A 133 -0.14 7.45 -3.47
C VAL A 133 0.45 7.59 -4.87
N ILE A 134 1.75 7.70 -4.99
CA ILE A 134 2.45 7.80 -6.27
C ILE A 134 3.24 6.52 -6.48
N LEU A 135 3.16 5.93 -7.66
CA LEU A 135 3.74 4.61 -7.95
C LEU A 135 4.36 4.59 -9.34
N SER A 136 5.40 3.77 -9.52
CA SER A 136 5.95 3.38 -10.82
C SER A 136 5.28 2.09 -11.29
N TRP A 137 4.79 2.06 -12.54
CA TRP A 137 4.21 0.83 -13.10
C TRP A 137 5.28 -0.24 -13.35
N ALA A 138 6.49 0.15 -13.68
CA ALA A 138 7.60 -0.79 -13.86
C ALA A 138 7.84 -1.64 -12.60
N ASP A 139 7.68 -1.04 -11.40
CA ASP A 139 7.93 -1.70 -10.13
C ASP A 139 6.73 -2.44 -9.55
N ILE A 140 5.51 -2.16 -10.02
CA ILE A 140 4.28 -2.79 -9.50
C ILE A 140 3.62 -3.75 -10.48
N GLY A 141 3.98 -3.67 -11.76
CA GLY A 141 3.36 -4.44 -12.84
C GLY A 141 3.68 -5.93 -12.82
N GLU A 142 4.72 -6.36 -12.11
CA GLU A 142 5.21 -7.73 -12.09
C GLU A 142 5.12 -8.38 -10.71
N ASP A 143 5.20 -9.72 -10.65
CA ASP A 143 5.27 -10.50 -9.41
C ASP A 143 6.74 -10.78 -9.10
N PHE A 144 7.41 -9.86 -8.46
CA PHE A 144 8.80 -10.01 -8.07
C PHE A 144 8.96 -11.08 -6.99
N ALA A 145 9.93 -11.98 -7.21
CA ALA A 145 10.17 -13.13 -6.33
C ALA A 145 11.19 -12.84 -5.22
N ASP A 146 11.74 -11.64 -5.20
CA ASP A 146 12.86 -11.19 -4.36
C ASP A 146 12.43 -10.63 -2.99
N GLY A 147 11.12 -10.59 -2.71
CA GLY A 147 10.58 -10.05 -1.44
C GLY A 147 10.32 -8.55 -1.47
N VAL A 148 10.49 -7.90 -2.62
CA VAL A 148 10.18 -6.47 -2.82
C VAL A 148 8.80 -6.34 -3.49
N ASN A 149 7.94 -5.50 -2.94
CA ASN A 149 6.68 -5.11 -3.57
C ASN A 149 6.34 -3.66 -3.21
N VAL A 150 6.69 -2.75 -4.11
CA VAL A 150 6.54 -1.30 -3.91
C VAL A 150 5.08 -0.91 -3.68
N ALA A 151 4.13 -1.50 -4.40
CA ALA A 151 2.72 -1.16 -4.20
C ALA A 151 2.24 -1.52 -2.78
N ILE A 152 2.51 -2.74 -2.32
CA ILE A 152 2.14 -3.16 -0.95
C ILE A 152 2.83 -2.28 0.08
N HIS A 153 4.10 -1.92 -0.13
CA HIS A 153 4.88 -1.04 0.73
C HIS A 153 4.22 0.34 0.88
N GLU A 154 3.92 1.03 -0.22
CA GLU A 154 3.29 2.35 -0.18
C GLU A 154 1.88 2.33 0.44
N PHE A 155 1.12 1.27 0.19
CA PHE A 155 -0.18 1.11 0.84
C PHE A 155 -0.06 0.74 2.33
N ALA A 156 1.03 0.10 2.76
CA ALA A 156 1.30 -0.12 4.18
C ALA A 156 1.57 1.21 4.90
N HIS A 157 2.33 2.13 4.29
CA HIS A 157 2.49 3.49 4.83
C HIS A 157 1.14 4.20 5.03
N LYS A 158 0.17 4.03 4.11
CA LYS A 158 -1.19 4.58 4.31
C LYS A 158 -1.88 4.03 5.55
N LEU A 159 -1.59 2.80 5.95
CA LEU A 159 -2.13 2.20 7.17
C LEU A 159 -1.37 2.69 8.41
N ASP A 160 -0.05 2.82 8.32
CA ASP A 160 0.77 3.34 9.41
C ASP A 160 0.40 4.79 9.74
N MET A 161 0.18 5.61 8.72
CA MET A 161 -0.19 7.02 8.84
C MET A 161 -1.62 7.28 9.38
N LEU A 162 -2.44 6.28 9.65
CA LEU A 162 -3.81 6.49 10.14
C LEU A 162 -3.89 7.18 11.50
N ASN A 163 -2.83 7.16 12.28
CA ASN A 163 -2.75 7.77 13.61
C ASN A 163 -1.60 8.78 13.76
N GLY A 164 -0.89 9.13 12.69
CA GLY A 164 0.23 10.07 12.73
C GLY A 164 1.15 9.92 11.54
N ASP A 165 2.44 10.10 11.76
CA ASP A 165 3.46 9.89 10.76
C ASP A 165 3.74 8.38 10.57
N ALA A 166 4.35 8.01 9.43
CA ALA A 166 4.81 6.64 9.20
C ALA A 166 6.01 6.33 10.10
N GLU A 167 5.76 5.67 11.22
CA GLU A 167 6.76 5.38 12.27
C GLU A 167 6.78 3.91 12.70
N GLY A 168 6.08 3.04 11.97
CA GLY A 168 5.96 1.60 12.28
C GLY A 168 4.98 1.32 13.43
N TYR A 169 4.07 2.25 13.70
CA TYR A 169 3.08 2.12 14.76
C TYR A 169 1.66 2.37 14.27
N PRO A 170 1.09 1.49 13.45
CA PRO A 170 -0.27 1.63 12.94
C PRO A 170 -1.32 1.51 14.05
N PRO A 171 -2.57 1.89 13.80
CA PRO A 171 -3.66 1.57 14.71
C PRO A 171 -3.73 0.07 15.00
N LEU A 172 -3.69 -0.29 16.27
CA LEU A 172 -3.74 -1.70 16.67
C LEU A 172 -5.18 -2.18 16.83
N HIS A 173 -5.42 -3.47 16.55
CA HIS A 173 -6.71 -4.10 16.81
C HIS A 173 -7.10 -4.01 18.29
N ALA A 174 -8.41 -3.96 18.56
CA ALA A 174 -8.92 -4.01 19.92
C ALA A 174 -8.44 -5.28 20.62
N GLY A 175 -7.78 -5.11 21.77
CA GLY A 175 -7.21 -6.22 22.55
C GLY A 175 -5.73 -6.51 22.29
N MET A 176 -5.10 -5.88 21.30
CA MET A 176 -3.64 -5.95 21.16
C MET A 176 -2.96 -5.08 22.23
N ASP A 177 -1.92 -5.64 22.85
CA ASP A 177 -1.12 -4.92 23.85
C ASP A 177 -0.09 -4.01 23.14
N ARG A 178 -0.28 -2.71 23.27
CA ARG A 178 0.62 -1.68 22.75
C ARG A 178 2.07 -1.89 23.18
N ALA A 179 2.30 -2.17 24.45
CA ALA A 179 3.64 -2.37 24.97
C ALA A 179 4.28 -3.65 24.41
N ALA A 180 3.49 -4.69 24.15
CA ALA A 180 3.97 -5.89 23.47
C ALA A 180 4.32 -5.64 22.02
N TRP A 181 3.48 -4.87 21.29
CA TRP A 181 3.78 -4.43 19.92
C TRP A 181 5.11 -3.70 19.88
N THR A 182 5.23 -2.59 20.64
CA THR A 182 6.44 -1.76 20.64
C THR A 182 7.70 -2.59 20.95
N ARG A 183 7.69 -3.41 22.01
CA ARG A 183 8.86 -4.23 22.35
C ARG A 183 9.23 -5.21 21.23
N THR A 184 8.25 -5.86 20.62
CA THR A 184 8.47 -6.87 19.58
C THR A 184 8.98 -6.23 18.30
N PHE A 185 8.32 -5.15 17.87
CA PHE A 185 8.68 -4.42 16.67
C PHE A 185 10.08 -3.78 16.79
N THR A 186 10.34 -3.04 17.88
CA THR A 186 11.66 -2.43 18.12
C THR A 186 12.77 -3.48 18.12
N ARG A 187 12.56 -4.61 18.80
CA ARG A 187 13.55 -5.68 18.82
C ARG A 187 13.81 -6.28 17.43
N ALA A 188 12.76 -6.47 16.64
CA ALA A 188 12.87 -7.00 15.29
C ALA A 188 13.62 -6.01 14.37
N TYR A 189 13.28 -4.72 14.44
CA TYR A 189 13.94 -3.66 13.70
C TYR A 189 15.43 -3.54 14.07
N GLU A 190 15.75 -3.49 15.35
CA GLU A 190 17.16 -3.44 15.82
C GLU A 190 17.96 -4.68 15.38
N ASP A 191 17.34 -5.87 15.37
CA ASP A 191 17.99 -7.09 14.87
C ASP A 191 18.23 -7.02 13.38
N PHE A 192 17.26 -6.51 12.63
CA PHE A 192 17.36 -6.30 11.20
C PHE A 192 18.47 -5.31 10.85
N CYS A 193 18.52 -4.14 11.48
CA CYS A 193 19.59 -3.15 11.28
C CYS A 193 20.97 -3.75 11.54
N ARG A 194 21.15 -4.51 12.65
CA ARG A 194 22.44 -5.17 12.93
C ARG A 194 22.84 -6.17 11.85
N ARG A 195 21.89 -6.86 11.24
CA ARG A 195 22.16 -7.80 10.13
C ARG A 195 22.58 -7.06 8.87
N VAL A 196 21.89 -5.97 8.54
CA VAL A 196 22.24 -5.11 7.41
C VAL A 196 23.64 -4.52 7.59
N ASP A 197 23.94 -3.95 8.76
CA ASP A 197 25.26 -3.39 9.10
C ASP A 197 26.38 -4.43 9.02
N ALA A 198 26.09 -5.67 9.33
CA ALA A 198 27.02 -6.78 9.24
C ALA A 198 27.16 -7.36 7.82
N GLY A 199 26.43 -6.85 6.83
CA GLY A 199 26.39 -7.35 5.46
C GLY A 199 25.82 -8.77 5.34
N LEU A 200 24.94 -9.18 6.27
CA LEU A 200 24.30 -10.48 6.24
C LEU A 200 23.08 -10.44 5.32
N GLU A 201 22.78 -11.59 4.72
CA GLU A 201 21.58 -11.75 3.92
C GLU A 201 20.30 -11.51 4.77
N THR A 202 19.38 -10.73 4.23
CA THR A 202 18.09 -10.40 4.84
C THR A 202 16.94 -10.92 3.98
N THR A 203 15.79 -11.17 4.60
CA THR A 203 14.59 -11.67 3.90
C THR A 203 13.75 -10.55 3.28
N ILE A 204 14.00 -9.32 3.66
CA ILE A 204 13.40 -8.10 3.11
C ILE A 204 14.51 -7.15 2.67
N ASP A 205 14.16 -6.16 1.86
CA ASP A 205 15.10 -5.21 1.31
C ASP A 205 15.90 -4.50 2.43
N PRO A 206 17.24 -4.38 2.33
CA PRO A 206 18.05 -3.61 3.27
C PRO A 206 17.61 -2.15 3.45
N TYR A 207 16.91 -1.57 2.48
CA TYR A 207 16.32 -0.24 2.59
C TYR A 207 15.40 -0.10 3.83
N ALA A 208 14.74 -1.17 4.24
CA ALA A 208 13.93 -1.22 5.46
C ALA A 208 14.70 -0.86 6.76
N ALA A 209 16.05 -0.80 6.71
CA ALA A 209 16.85 -0.35 7.85
C ALA A 209 16.91 1.18 8.00
N GLU A 210 16.45 1.95 7.03
CA GLU A 210 16.50 3.41 7.07
C GLU A 210 15.64 4.01 8.18
N SER A 211 14.44 3.45 8.39
CA SER A 211 13.58 3.90 9.45
C SER A 211 12.61 2.80 9.94
N PRO A 212 12.02 2.94 11.15
CA PRO A 212 10.97 2.02 11.59
C PRO A 212 9.74 2.01 10.67
N GLY A 213 9.42 3.11 9.98
CA GLY A 213 8.35 3.19 9.00
C GLY A 213 8.62 2.32 7.78
N GLU A 214 9.87 2.33 7.28
CA GLU A 214 10.29 1.50 6.14
C GLU A 214 10.35 0.01 6.49
N PHE A 215 10.60 -0.31 7.76
CA PHE A 215 10.59 -1.69 8.25
C PHE A 215 9.19 -2.25 8.46
N PHE A 216 8.16 -1.40 8.63
CA PHE A 216 6.77 -1.80 8.81
C PHE A 216 6.16 -2.38 7.54
#